data_7b045bd2d99c611f7e5a8f86cc4a79e8
#
_entry.id   7b045bd2d99c611f7e5a8f86cc4a79e8
#
_cell.length_a   1.000
_cell.length_b   1.000
_cell.length_c   1.000
_cell.angle_alpha   90.00
_cell.angle_beta   90.00
_cell.angle_gamma   90.00
#
_symmetry.space_group_name_H-M   'P 1'
#
loop_
_entity.id
_entity.type
_entity.pdbx_description
1 polymer ?
#
loop_
_entity_poly.entity_id
_entity_poly.type
_entity_poly.pdbx_seq_one_letter_code
_entity_poly.pdbx_strand_id
1 'polypeptide(L)'
;DGITHETALNYSVGFRGPNGRDLISSFADYVLENDLGGEHYSDPDLTCREHPGRVEEYELERLRGMMIDMIRQPEDFKQWFGSFVTTPRHELDIAPAEPAYEEEEVVDALLGGEKLSRLSGLRVLHIGDSFFVHSEQLDTTDAEALDALCRYTSLGQEELGSGLQNPAFVSELTRLINQGYWYFEE
;
A
#
# COMPACT_ATOMS: atom_id res chain seq x y z
N ASP A 1 38.04 -2.98 4.60
CA ASP A 1 38.52 -3.80 3.47
C ASP A 1 38.64 -5.23 3.96
N GLY A 2 37.87 -6.13 3.37
CA GLY A 2 37.92 -7.57 3.67
C GLY A 2 38.84 -8.27 2.67
N ILE A 3 39.78 -9.06 3.16
CA ILE A 3 40.61 -9.93 2.31
C ILE A 3 40.03 -11.33 2.39
N THR A 4 39.58 -11.85 1.24
CA THR A 4 39.09 -13.23 1.13
C THR A 4 40.21 -14.15 0.68
N HIS A 5 40.42 -15.23 1.40
CA HIS A 5 41.41 -16.25 1.06
C HIS A 5 40.81 -17.46 0.30
N GLU A 6 39.49 -17.52 0.23
CA GLU A 6 38.72 -18.57 -0.48
C GLU A 6 37.55 -17.93 -1.23
N THR A 7 36.85 -18.73 -2.05
CA THR A 7 35.64 -18.25 -2.75
C THR A 7 34.60 -17.84 -1.73
N ALA A 8 34.26 -16.56 -1.68
CA ALA A 8 33.26 -16.02 -0.77
C ALA A 8 32.19 -15.26 -1.55
N LEU A 9 30.95 -15.43 -1.13
CA LEU A 9 29.79 -14.70 -1.63
C LEU A 9 29.31 -13.72 -0.56
N ASN A 10 29.35 -12.43 -0.87
CA ASN A 10 28.89 -11.39 0.05
C ASN A 10 27.59 -10.79 -0.46
N TYR A 11 26.55 -10.77 0.40
CA TYR A 11 25.31 -10.08 0.16
C TYR A 11 25.27 -8.79 0.97
N SER A 12 24.95 -7.68 0.31
CA SER A 12 24.66 -6.42 0.97
C SER A 12 23.19 -6.10 0.82
N VAL A 13 22.46 -6.01 1.93
CA VAL A 13 21.04 -5.63 1.95
C VAL A 13 20.95 -4.22 2.46
N GLY A 14 20.44 -3.32 1.62
CA GLY A 14 20.22 -1.92 1.97
C GLY A 14 18.73 -1.61 2.09
N PHE A 15 18.32 -1.08 3.24
CA PHE A 15 16.97 -0.54 3.44
C PHE A 15 17.02 0.98 3.26
N ARG A 16 16.23 1.49 2.32
CA ARG A 16 16.09 2.94 2.10
C ARG A 16 14.66 3.35 2.41
N GLY A 17 14.45 4.05 3.53
CA GLY A 17 13.19 4.73 3.83
C GLY A 17 12.96 5.90 2.87
N PRO A 18 11.71 6.36 2.69
CA PRO A 18 11.40 7.57 1.95
C PRO A 18 12.00 8.78 2.67
N ASN A 19 12.45 9.78 1.92
CA ASN A 19 12.83 11.07 2.48
C ASN A 19 11.63 12.03 2.45
N GLY A 20 11.71 13.15 3.20
CA GLY A 20 10.60 14.10 3.30
C GLY A 20 10.17 14.71 1.97
N ARG A 21 11.07 14.83 0.99
CA ARG A 21 10.73 15.33 -0.34
C ARG A 21 9.89 14.33 -1.11
N ASP A 22 10.25 13.05 -1.06
CA ASP A 22 9.50 11.97 -1.71
C ASP A 22 8.09 11.88 -1.14
N LEU A 23 7.96 12.01 0.20
CA LEU A 23 6.65 11.99 0.88
C LEU A 23 5.79 13.19 0.46
N ILE A 24 6.33 14.41 0.49
CA ILE A 24 5.57 15.62 0.13
C ILE A 24 5.15 15.58 -1.33
N SER A 25 6.04 15.19 -2.25
CA SER A 25 5.72 15.11 -3.67
C SER A 25 4.60 14.12 -3.93
N SER A 26 4.74 12.89 -3.43
CA SER A 26 3.73 11.84 -3.61
C SER A 26 2.39 12.19 -2.95
N PHE A 27 2.41 12.82 -1.75
CA PHE A 27 1.18 13.24 -1.11
C PHE A 27 0.49 14.38 -1.87
N ALA A 28 1.25 15.31 -2.44
CA ALA A 28 0.68 16.37 -3.28
C ALA A 28 0.01 15.81 -4.54
N ASP A 29 0.64 14.81 -5.19
CA ASP A 29 0.04 14.13 -6.33
C ASP A 29 -1.30 13.45 -5.92
N TYR A 30 -1.31 12.74 -4.79
CA TYR A 30 -2.52 12.12 -4.24
C TYR A 30 -3.64 13.13 -3.95
N VAL A 31 -3.31 14.28 -3.35
CA VAL A 31 -4.27 15.36 -3.08
C VAL A 31 -4.90 15.88 -4.37
N LEU A 32 -4.11 16.06 -5.42
CA LEU A 32 -4.57 16.55 -6.71
C LEU A 32 -5.43 15.52 -7.46
N GLU A 33 -5.03 14.25 -7.43
CA GLU A 33 -5.75 13.17 -8.11
C GLU A 33 -7.12 12.88 -7.48
N ASN A 34 -7.25 13.11 -6.16
CA ASN A 34 -8.48 12.88 -5.42
C ASN A 34 -9.30 14.16 -5.16
N ASP A 35 -8.92 15.30 -5.77
CA ASP A 35 -9.59 16.59 -5.62
C ASP A 35 -9.80 17.02 -4.15
N LEU A 36 -8.78 16.75 -3.32
CA LEU A 36 -8.80 17.09 -1.90
C LEU A 36 -8.36 18.54 -1.67
N GLY A 37 -8.81 19.13 -0.55
CA GLY A 37 -8.34 20.46 -0.11
C GLY A 37 -8.81 21.62 -0.99
N GLY A 38 -9.94 21.46 -1.69
CA GLY A 38 -10.51 22.49 -2.58
C GLY A 38 -11.05 23.75 -1.89
N GLU A 39 -10.99 23.84 -0.57
CA GLU A 39 -11.44 25.01 0.16
C GLU A 39 -10.49 26.20 -0.04
N HIS A 40 -11.09 27.35 -0.35
CA HIS A 40 -10.32 28.58 -0.48
C HIS A 40 -9.92 29.16 0.88
N TYR A 41 -8.74 29.78 0.93
CA TYR A 41 -8.36 30.60 2.09
C TYR A 41 -9.42 31.66 2.35
N SER A 42 -9.83 31.80 3.60
CA SER A 42 -10.78 32.79 4.07
C SER A 42 -10.22 33.53 5.28
N ASP A 43 -10.34 34.83 5.26
CA ASP A 43 -9.98 35.69 6.39
C ASP A 43 -11.17 36.61 6.75
N PRO A 44 -12.16 36.07 7.51
CA PRO A 44 -13.36 36.81 7.88
C PRO A 44 -13.04 37.98 8.83
N ASP A 45 -11.90 37.94 9.50
CA ASP A 45 -11.46 38.96 10.48
C ASP A 45 -10.56 40.02 9.88
N LEU A 46 -10.36 40.01 8.56
CA LEU A 46 -9.51 40.96 7.86
C LEU A 46 -10.02 42.37 8.04
N THR A 47 -9.18 43.22 8.62
CA THR A 47 -9.46 44.62 8.80
C THR A 47 -8.63 45.49 7.84
N CYS A 48 -9.08 46.74 7.62
CA CYS A 48 -8.33 47.67 6.80
C CYS A 48 -6.97 47.95 7.47
N ARG A 49 -5.88 47.84 6.68
CA ARG A 49 -4.50 47.98 7.16
C ARG A 49 -3.85 49.23 6.61
N GLU A 50 -2.98 49.81 7.42
CA GLU A 50 -2.14 50.92 6.98
C GLU A 50 -1.16 50.48 5.87
N HIS A 51 -0.69 49.24 5.93
CA HIS A 51 0.21 48.64 4.95
C HIS A 51 -0.44 47.39 4.30
N PRO A 52 -1.19 47.56 3.20
CA PRO A 52 -1.94 46.45 2.58
C PRO A 52 -1.07 45.27 2.10
N GLY A 53 0.19 45.53 1.77
CA GLY A 53 1.13 44.50 1.33
C GLY A 53 1.84 43.72 2.45
N ARG A 54 1.54 44.02 3.70
CA ARG A 54 2.13 43.33 4.84
C ARG A 54 1.32 42.05 5.15
N VAL A 55 1.98 40.90 5.17
CA VAL A 55 1.43 39.62 5.62
C VAL A 55 1.74 39.46 7.12
N GLU A 56 0.73 39.20 7.92
CA GLU A 56 0.86 39.02 9.36
C GLU A 56 1.07 37.53 9.70
N GLU A 57 1.68 37.25 10.86
CA GLU A 57 2.01 35.89 11.27
C GLU A 57 0.77 34.99 11.38
N TYR A 58 -0.37 35.53 11.84
CA TYR A 58 -1.61 34.75 11.95
C TYR A 58 -2.14 34.29 10.58
N GLU A 59 -1.87 35.04 9.50
CA GLU A 59 -2.26 34.66 8.13
C GLU A 59 -1.39 33.50 7.65
N LEU A 60 -0.08 33.54 7.95
CA LEU A 60 0.84 32.43 7.66
C LEU A 60 0.46 31.18 8.46
N GLU A 61 0.09 31.32 9.74
CA GLU A 61 -0.36 30.20 10.56
C GLU A 61 -1.66 29.59 10.02
N ARG A 62 -2.59 30.41 9.52
CA ARG A 62 -3.83 29.95 8.91
C ARG A 62 -3.56 29.14 7.63
N LEU A 63 -2.69 29.63 6.75
CA LEU A 63 -2.27 28.89 5.55
C LEU A 63 -1.54 27.59 5.89
N ARG A 64 -0.65 27.63 6.91
CA ARG A 64 0.03 26.44 7.42
C ARG A 64 -0.98 25.43 7.97
N GLY A 65 -1.99 25.91 8.69
CA GLY A 65 -3.09 25.09 9.21
C GLY A 65 -3.82 24.36 8.09
N MET A 66 -4.20 25.03 7.02
CA MET A 66 -4.86 24.42 5.85
C MET A 66 -4.05 23.26 5.26
N MET A 67 -2.73 23.43 5.11
CA MET A 67 -1.85 22.36 4.62
C MET A 67 -1.74 21.20 5.61
N ILE A 68 -1.63 21.50 6.90
CA ILE A 68 -1.52 20.49 7.96
C ILE A 68 -2.82 19.70 8.09
N ASP A 69 -3.96 20.33 7.93
CA ASP A 69 -5.27 19.68 8.08
C ASP A 69 -5.51 18.62 6.99
N MET A 70 -5.00 18.81 5.78
CA MET A 70 -5.00 17.78 4.75
C MET A 70 -4.21 16.53 5.18
N ILE A 71 -3.01 16.73 5.76
CA ILE A 71 -2.16 15.62 6.23
C ILE A 71 -2.79 14.93 7.46
N ARG A 72 -3.58 15.65 8.25
CA ARG A 72 -4.22 15.14 9.47
C ARG A 72 -5.47 14.32 9.21
N GLN A 73 -6.01 14.27 8.00
CA GLN A 73 -7.13 13.40 7.66
C GLN A 73 -6.67 11.93 7.75
N PRO A 74 -7.14 11.14 8.73
CA PRO A 74 -6.51 9.86 9.03
C PRO A 74 -6.74 8.83 7.92
N GLU A 75 -7.91 8.83 7.28
CA GLU A 75 -8.23 7.86 6.23
C GLU A 75 -7.51 8.16 4.93
N ASP A 76 -7.51 9.42 4.48
CA ASP A 76 -6.81 9.84 3.27
C ASP A 76 -5.30 9.61 3.40
N PHE A 77 -4.73 9.97 4.55
CA PHE A 77 -3.31 9.75 4.83
C PHE A 77 -2.95 8.26 4.86
N LYS A 78 -3.81 7.43 5.46
CA LYS A 78 -3.62 5.97 5.54
C LYS A 78 -3.67 5.34 4.14
N GLN A 79 -4.67 5.72 3.34
CA GLN A 79 -4.85 5.23 1.98
C GLN A 79 -3.67 5.63 1.09
N TRP A 80 -3.30 6.92 1.09
CA TRP A 80 -2.13 7.39 0.38
C TRP A 80 -0.87 6.64 0.77
N PHE A 81 -0.59 6.53 2.08
CA PHE A 81 0.66 5.93 2.56
C PHE A 81 0.73 4.43 2.24
N GLY A 82 -0.39 3.72 2.38
CA GLY A 82 -0.49 2.31 2.01
C GLY A 82 -0.18 2.07 0.53
N SER A 83 -0.78 2.85 -0.35
CA SER A 83 -0.51 2.81 -1.80
C SER A 83 0.92 3.20 -2.11
N PHE A 84 1.44 4.29 -1.53
CA PHE A 84 2.81 4.77 -1.74
C PHE A 84 3.87 3.72 -1.37
N VAL A 85 3.72 3.07 -0.22
CA VAL A 85 4.72 2.09 0.25
C VAL A 85 4.65 0.79 -0.53
N THR A 86 3.46 0.37 -0.97
CA THR A 86 3.28 -0.87 -1.74
C THR A 86 3.54 -0.71 -3.22
N THR A 87 3.63 0.52 -3.73
CA THR A 87 4.07 0.78 -5.11
C THR A 87 5.49 0.23 -5.31
N PRO A 88 5.70 -0.67 -6.28
CA PRO A 88 7.01 -1.24 -6.53
C PRO A 88 7.96 -0.17 -7.09
N ARG A 89 9.22 -0.20 -6.66
CA ARG A 89 10.27 0.71 -7.15
C ARG A 89 10.88 0.27 -8.47
N HIS A 90 10.69 -1.00 -8.82
CA HIS A 90 11.16 -1.63 -10.02
C HIS A 90 10.00 -2.38 -10.65
N GLU A 91 10.04 -2.53 -11.94
CA GLU A 91 9.09 -3.37 -12.67
C GLU A 91 9.17 -4.80 -12.12
N LEU A 92 8.01 -5.36 -11.80
CA LEU A 92 7.89 -6.75 -11.34
C LEU A 92 7.59 -7.62 -12.55
N ASP A 93 8.10 -8.83 -12.54
CA ASP A 93 7.82 -9.84 -13.57
C ASP A 93 6.45 -10.50 -13.28
N ILE A 94 5.39 -9.73 -13.51
CA ILE A 94 4.02 -10.14 -13.26
C ILE A 94 3.53 -10.94 -14.46
N ALA A 95 3.18 -12.19 -14.22
CA ALA A 95 2.56 -13.08 -15.21
C ALA A 95 1.14 -13.42 -14.78
N PRO A 96 0.10 -12.76 -15.35
CA PRO A 96 -1.29 -13.14 -15.10
C PRO A 96 -1.55 -14.61 -15.42
N ALA A 97 -2.46 -15.23 -14.66
CA ALA A 97 -2.81 -16.63 -14.90
C ALA A 97 -3.52 -16.81 -16.25
N GLU A 98 -3.04 -17.77 -17.05
CA GLU A 98 -3.66 -18.16 -18.32
C GLU A 98 -3.76 -19.70 -18.42
N PRO A 99 -4.98 -20.26 -18.39
CA PRO A 99 -6.28 -19.60 -18.22
C PRO A 99 -6.45 -19.00 -16.80
N ALA A 100 -7.35 -18.03 -16.66
CA ALA A 100 -7.73 -17.51 -15.35
C ALA A 100 -8.42 -18.61 -14.54
N TYR A 101 -8.13 -18.63 -13.22
CA TYR A 101 -8.77 -19.55 -12.26
C TYR A 101 -10.17 -19.06 -11.89
N GLU A 102 -11.07 -20.01 -11.70
CA GLU A 102 -12.35 -19.79 -11.04
C GLU A 102 -12.18 -19.95 -9.51
N GLU A 103 -13.07 -19.32 -8.73
CA GLU A 103 -13.01 -19.35 -7.26
C GLU A 103 -13.02 -20.78 -6.69
N GLU A 104 -13.84 -21.66 -7.26
CA GLU A 104 -13.93 -23.08 -6.85
C GLU A 104 -12.62 -23.82 -7.10
N GLU A 105 -11.93 -23.56 -8.21
CA GLU A 105 -10.66 -24.19 -8.54
C GLU A 105 -9.56 -23.78 -7.55
N VAL A 106 -9.52 -22.51 -7.15
CA VAL A 106 -8.58 -22.00 -6.14
C VAL A 106 -8.80 -22.67 -4.80
N VAL A 107 -10.05 -22.76 -4.36
CA VAL A 107 -10.40 -23.40 -3.09
C VAL A 107 -10.07 -24.90 -3.11
N ASP A 108 -10.42 -25.61 -4.18
CA ASP A 108 -10.17 -27.05 -4.32
C ASP A 108 -8.66 -27.36 -4.34
N ALA A 109 -7.86 -26.57 -5.04
CA ALA A 109 -6.40 -26.74 -5.06
C ALA A 109 -5.79 -26.54 -3.66
N LEU A 110 -6.18 -25.51 -2.94
CA LEU A 110 -5.70 -25.24 -1.58
C LEU A 110 -6.14 -26.29 -0.58
N LEU A 111 -7.40 -26.77 -0.66
CA LEU A 111 -7.89 -27.88 0.15
C LEU A 111 -7.23 -29.21 -0.23
N GLY A 112 -6.80 -29.35 -1.48
CA GLY A 112 -6.01 -30.48 -1.99
C GLY A 112 -4.56 -30.50 -1.49
N GLY A 113 -4.11 -29.43 -0.82
CA GLY A 113 -2.78 -29.32 -0.22
C GLY A 113 -1.77 -28.55 -1.10
N GLU A 114 -2.21 -27.96 -2.21
CA GLU A 114 -1.37 -27.05 -2.99
C GLU A 114 -1.06 -25.77 -2.19
N LYS A 115 0.03 -25.11 -2.55
CA LYS A 115 0.47 -23.89 -1.91
C LYS A 115 0.60 -22.76 -2.92
N LEU A 116 0.32 -21.56 -2.44
CA LEU A 116 0.53 -20.31 -3.16
C LEU A 116 1.85 -19.69 -2.75
N SER A 117 2.65 -19.28 -3.70
CA SER A 117 3.81 -18.42 -3.49
C SER A 117 3.51 -16.98 -3.90
N ARG A 118 3.99 -16.04 -3.08
CA ARG A 118 3.89 -14.62 -3.38
C ARG A 118 4.98 -14.21 -4.37
N LEU A 119 4.59 -13.44 -5.39
CA LEU A 119 5.54 -12.90 -6.38
C LEU A 119 6.70 -12.17 -5.69
N SER A 120 7.91 -12.50 -6.11
CA SER A 120 9.12 -11.89 -5.55
C SER A 120 9.14 -10.38 -5.78
N GLY A 121 9.39 -9.62 -4.71
CA GLY A 121 9.38 -8.15 -4.75
C GLY A 121 8.01 -7.51 -4.57
N LEU A 122 6.92 -8.28 -4.61
CA LEU A 122 5.58 -7.78 -4.30
C LEU A 122 5.52 -7.32 -2.84
N ARG A 123 5.02 -6.11 -2.63
CA ARG A 123 4.85 -5.54 -1.31
C ARG A 123 3.41 -5.66 -0.87
N VAL A 124 3.25 -6.20 0.31
CA VAL A 124 1.96 -6.35 0.99
C VAL A 124 2.11 -5.80 2.39
N LEU A 125 1.17 -5.00 2.83
CA LEU A 125 1.17 -4.47 4.20
C LEU A 125 -0.25 -4.17 4.68
N HIS A 126 -0.40 -4.02 5.98
CA HIS A 126 -1.63 -3.49 6.57
C HIS A 126 -1.34 -2.28 7.48
N ILE A 127 -2.31 -1.37 7.56
CA ILE A 127 -2.30 -0.20 8.45
C ILE A 127 -3.65 -0.20 9.18
N GLY A 128 -3.64 -0.60 10.46
CA GLY A 128 -4.90 -0.90 11.15
C GLY A 128 -5.65 -2.01 10.43
N ASP A 129 -6.89 -1.75 10.05
CA ASP A 129 -7.76 -2.72 9.37
C ASP A 129 -7.72 -2.61 7.83
N SER A 130 -6.88 -1.77 7.28
CA SER A 130 -6.72 -1.59 5.83
C SER A 130 -5.51 -2.34 5.31
N PHE A 131 -5.71 -3.15 4.27
CA PHE A 131 -4.68 -3.97 3.63
C PHE A 131 -4.37 -3.45 2.24
N PHE A 132 -3.09 -3.48 1.87
CA PHE A 132 -2.60 -2.91 0.62
C PHE A 132 -1.67 -3.89 -0.10
N VAL A 133 -1.89 -4.05 -1.40
CA VAL A 133 -1.07 -4.87 -2.30
C VAL A 133 -0.85 -4.07 -3.57
N HIS A 134 0.39 -3.93 -4.00
CA HIS A 134 0.75 -3.32 -5.30
C HIS A 134 0.03 -1.99 -5.57
N SER A 135 0.07 -1.07 -4.59
CA SER A 135 -0.62 0.23 -4.58
C SER A 135 -2.15 0.22 -4.42
N GLU A 136 -2.78 -0.93 -4.40
CA GLU A 136 -4.23 -1.06 -4.24
C GLU A 136 -4.61 -1.41 -2.80
N GLN A 137 -5.70 -0.84 -2.30
CA GLN A 137 -6.32 -1.27 -1.06
C GLN A 137 -7.26 -2.44 -1.36
N LEU A 138 -7.22 -3.48 -0.52
CA LEU A 138 -8.08 -4.65 -0.66
C LEU A 138 -9.44 -4.42 0.00
N ASP A 139 -10.50 -4.79 -0.71
CA ASP A 139 -11.89 -4.58 -0.32
C ASP A 139 -12.51 -5.80 0.39
N THR A 140 -11.81 -6.40 1.35
CA THR A 140 -12.35 -7.52 2.11
C THR A 140 -12.17 -7.33 3.61
N THR A 141 -13.04 -7.93 4.41
CA THR A 141 -13.10 -7.74 5.86
C THR A 141 -12.52 -8.91 6.66
N ASP A 142 -11.98 -9.95 6.00
CA ASP A 142 -11.36 -11.08 6.69
C ASP A 142 -9.94 -10.74 7.15
N ALA A 143 -9.86 -10.07 8.30
CA ALA A 143 -8.59 -9.57 8.82
C ALA A 143 -7.57 -10.68 9.09
N GLU A 144 -8.00 -11.88 9.49
CA GLU A 144 -7.09 -13.00 9.79
C GLU A 144 -6.46 -13.56 8.51
N ALA A 145 -7.26 -13.80 7.48
CA ALA A 145 -6.78 -14.28 6.19
C ALA A 145 -5.92 -13.24 5.46
N LEU A 146 -6.28 -11.95 5.56
CA LEU A 146 -5.47 -10.85 5.03
C LEU A 146 -4.13 -10.68 5.77
N ASP A 147 -4.11 -10.86 7.10
CA ASP A 147 -2.85 -10.87 7.87
C ASP A 147 -1.93 -12.00 7.40
N ALA A 148 -2.49 -13.18 7.08
CA ALA A 148 -1.72 -14.28 6.51
C ALA A 148 -1.05 -13.89 5.18
N LEU A 149 -1.75 -13.18 4.28
CA LEU A 149 -1.17 -12.66 3.03
C LEU A 149 0.01 -11.69 3.29
N CYS A 150 -0.06 -10.90 4.36
CA CYS A 150 1.04 -9.99 4.74
C CYS A 150 2.23 -10.75 5.31
N ARG A 151 1.95 -11.77 6.14
CA ARG A 151 2.94 -12.44 6.99
C ARG A 151 3.76 -13.49 6.25
N TYR A 152 3.10 -14.25 5.37
CA TYR A 152 3.73 -15.40 4.72
C TYR A 152 4.03 -15.13 3.25
N THR A 153 5.10 -15.73 2.76
CA THR A 153 5.46 -15.73 1.33
C THR A 153 5.00 -16.99 0.62
N SER A 154 4.74 -18.06 1.36
CA SER A 154 4.10 -19.30 0.89
C SER A 154 2.91 -19.59 1.80
N LEU A 155 1.75 -19.88 1.21
CA LEU A 155 0.45 -19.99 1.87
C LEU A 155 -0.25 -21.27 1.41
N GLY A 156 -0.80 -21.99 2.34
CA GLY A 156 -1.68 -23.13 2.10
C GLY A 156 -2.95 -23.03 2.92
N GLN A 157 -3.69 -24.12 2.97
CA GLN A 157 -4.92 -24.23 3.77
C GLN A 157 -4.69 -23.88 5.24
N GLU A 158 -3.54 -24.26 5.81
CA GLU A 158 -3.22 -24.05 7.23
C GLU A 158 -3.10 -22.56 7.57
N GLU A 159 -2.41 -21.77 6.73
CA GLU A 159 -2.18 -20.35 6.95
C GLU A 159 -3.43 -19.51 6.65
N LEU A 160 -4.24 -19.91 5.67
CA LEU A 160 -5.45 -19.19 5.26
C LEU A 160 -6.68 -19.51 6.14
N GLY A 161 -6.65 -20.66 6.81
CA GLY A 161 -7.62 -21.03 7.84
C GLY A 161 -9.10 -20.92 7.39
N SER A 162 -9.87 -20.16 8.17
CA SER A 162 -11.30 -19.94 7.90
C SER A 162 -11.56 -19.00 6.71
N GLY A 163 -10.55 -18.27 6.22
CA GLY A 163 -10.68 -17.38 5.07
C GLY A 163 -11.17 -18.08 3.81
N LEU A 164 -10.80 -19.36 3.62
CA LEU A 164 -11.30 -20.17 2.51
C LEU A 164 -12.80 -20.45 2.55
N GLN A 165 -13.48 -20.15 3.66
CA GLN A 165 -14.93 -20.25 3.80
C GLN A 165 -15.63 -18.89 3.63
N ASN A 166 -14.87 -17.81 3.48
CA ASN A 166 -15.38 -16.47 3.29
C ASN A 166 -15.41 -16.13 1.79
N PRO A 167 -16.59 -16.05 1.15
CA PRO A 167 -16.68 -15.82 -0.29
C PRO A 167 -16.01 -14.51 -0.73
N ALA A 168 -16.09 -13.44 0.08
CA ALA A 168 -15.47 -12.16 -0.25
C ALA A 168 -13.95 -12.26 -0.25
N PHE A 169 -13.36 -13.01 0.68
CA PHE A 169 -11.93 -13.25 0.69
C PHE A 169 -11.49 -14.16 -0.46
N VAL A 170 -12.25 -15.23 -0.75
CA VAL A 170 -11.96 -16.15 -1.85
C VAL A 170 -11.97 -15.41 -3.19
N SER A 171 -12.99 -14.55 -3.41
CA SER A 171 -13.07 -13.72 -4.62
C SER A 171 -11.85 -12.81 -4.76
N GLU A 172 -11.46 -12.15 -3.69
CA GLU A 172 -10.29 -11.27 -3.70
C GLU A 172 -8.97 -12.05 -3.89
N LEU A 173 -8.81 -13.20 -3.23
CA LEU A 173 -7.65 -14.06 -3.40
C LEU A 173 -7.54 -14.56 -4.85
N THR A 174 -8.66 -15.00 -5.44
CA THR A 174 -8.71 -15.43 -6.84
C THR A 174 -8.33 -14.30 -7.79
N ARG A 175 -8.81 -13.07 -7.53
CA ARG A 175 -8.40 -11.88 -8.29
C ARG A 175 -6.89 -11.67 -8.23
N LEU A 176 -6.30 -11.75 -7.03
CA LEU A 176 -4.85 -11.57 -6.84
C LEU A 176 -4.03 -12.66 -7.53
N ILE A 177 -4.52 -13.90 -7.53
CA ILE A 177 -3.88 -15.01 -8.27
C ILE A 177 -3.97 -14.77 -9.78
N ASN A 178 -5.13 -14.40 -10.29
CA ASN A 178 -5.33 -14.13 -11.71
C ASN A 178 -4.52 -12.94 -12.20
N GLN A 179 -4.23 -11.98 -11.34
CA GLN A 179 -3.31 -10.89 -11.63
C GLN A 179 -1.83 -11.28 -11.59
N GLY A 180 -1.50 -12.50 -11.12
CA GLY A 180 -0.13 -12.99 -11.01
C GLY A 180 0.62 -12.48 -9.78
N TYR A 181 -0.09 -12.00 -8.76
CA TYR A 181 0.52 -11.55 -7.50
C TYR A 181 0.82 -12.71 -6.55
N TRP A 182 0.02 -13.75 -6.61
CA TRP A 182 0.26 -15.08 -6.05
C TRP A 182 0.10 -16.12 -7.15
N TYR A 183 0.82 -17.22 -7.04
CA TYR A 183 0.75 -18.33 -8.00
C TYR A 183 0.94 -19.65 -7.25
N PHE A 184 0.34 -20.72 -7.78
CA PHE A 184 0.53 -22.06 -7.26
C PHE A 184 1.97 -22.54 -7.51
N GLU A 185 2.56 -23.18 -6.50
CA GLU A 185 3.90 -23.77 -6.61
C GLU A 185 3.84 -25.00 -7.52
N GLU A 186 4.82 -25.14 -8.44
CA GLU A 186 4.98 -26.32 -9.31
C GLU A 186 5.58 -27.50 -8.54
#